data_07418ef22e2fbb10d1cf432b1633d70a
#
_entry.id   07418ef22e2fbb10d1cf432b1633d70a
#
_cell.length_a   1.000
_cell.length_b   1.000
_cell.length_c   1.000
_cell.angle_alpha   90.00
_cell.angle_beta   90.00
_cell.angle_gamma   90.00
#
_symmetry.space_group_name_H-M   'P 1'
#
loop_
_entity.id
_entity.type
_entity.pdbx_description
1 polymer ?
#
loop_
_entity_poly.entity_id
_entity_poly.type
_entity_poly.pdbx_seq_one_letter_code
_entity_poly.pdbx_strand_id
1 'polypeptide(L)'
;MIDTPGLDDTGELGKLRIQKAYQVLNKTDIAVLVVDGTTGITPQDNAILTRIQDKKIPLLLVLNKADLVSEHVHQEMIVSTHLKYKIPLENILWTNTTEHLHIHELKERLGSLVPSEDSSRFIVRDLVKPGDFVVLVVPIDSAAPKGRLILPQQQTIRDLLDAGTTAIVVKETELKSTLDSLGKKPALVITDSQAFKEVDKDTPSDILLTSFSILFARYKGNLETVVRGARALDTLEDGDTILISEGCTHHRQCDDIGTVKLPRWVCEYTGKDVSFEFTSGTEFPLDLTRYKMIIHC
;
A
#
# COMPACT_ATOMS: atom_id res chain seq x y z
N MET A 1 -16.53 2.22 1.41
CA MET A 1 -17.10 0.95 0.92
C MET A 1 -17.14 1.00 -0.60
N ILE A 2 -16.72 -0.07 -1.27
CA ILE A 2 -16.73 -0.18 -2.73
C ILE A 2 -17.65 -1.35 -3.05
N ASP A 3 -18.71 -1.09 -3.80
CA ASP A 3 -19.59 -2.12 -4.32
C ASP A 3 -19.05 -2.64 -5.66
N THR A 4 -19.22 -3.94 -5.91
CA THR A 4 -18.75 -4.59 -7.15
C THR A 4 -19.93 -5.22 -7.88
N PRO A 5 -19.92 -5.23 -9.23
CA PRO A 5 -20.94 -5.95 -9.99
C PRO A 5 -20.95 -7.45 -9.67
N GLY A 6 -22.07 -8.12 -9.91
CA GLY A 6 -22.18 -9.57 -9.80
C GLY A 6 -21.14 -10.29 -10.67
N LEU A 7 -20.70 -11.48 -10.22
CA LEU A 7 -19.63 -12.24 -10.85
C LEU A 7 -20.15 -13.23 -11.89
N ASP A 8 -21.44 -13.36 -12.05
CA ASP A 8 -22.18 -14.29 -12.91
C ASP A 8 -22.57 -13.68 -14.28
N ASP A 9 -22.19 -12.44 -14.53
CA ASP A 9 -22.41 -11.78 -15.82
C ASP A 9 -21.71 -12.51 -16.97
N THR A 10 -22.44 -12.75 -18.06
CA THR A 10 -21.95 -13.42 -19.27
C THR A 10 -21.63 -12.42 -20.39
N GLY A 11 -20.79 -12.82 -21.35
CA GLY A 11 -20.40 -11.98 -22.49
C GLY A 11 -19.19 -11.09 -22.24
N GLU A 12 -18.84 -10.25 -23.21
CA GLU A 12 -17.64 -9.40 -23.15
C GLU A 12 -17.74 -8.34 -22.04
N LEU A 13 -18.91 -7.75 -21.84
CA LEU A 13 -19.15 -6.78 -20.78
C LEU A 13 -19.01 -7.43 -19.38
N GLY A 14 -19.50 -8.68 -19.25
CA GLY A 14 -19.34 -9.46 -18.03
C GLY A 14 -17.87 -9.71 -17.68
N LYS A 15 -17.05 -10.08 -18.66
CA LYS A 15 -15.60 -10.26 -18.48
C LYS A 15 -14.91 -8.97 -17.98
N LEU A 16 -15.27 -7.82 -18.54
CA LEU A 16 -14.73 -6.52 -18.09
C LEU A 16 -15.16 -6.17 -16.67
N ARG A 17 -16.39 -6.47 -16.28
CA ARG A 17 -16.89 -6.25 -14.91
C ARG A 17 -16.17 -7.15 -13.91
N ILE A 18 -15.98 -8.43 -14.24
CA ILE A 18 -15.21 -9.38 -13.42
C ILE A 18 -13.76 -8.91 -13.29
N GLN A 19 -13.14 -8.46 -14.37
CA GLN A 19 -11.79 -7.92 -14.34
C GLN A 19 -11.69 -6.69 -13.41
N LYS A 20 -12.67 -5.78 -13.46
CA LYS A 20 -12.73 -4.64 -12.55
C LYS A 20 -12.92 -5.06 -11.09
N ALA A 21 -13.78 -6.06 -10.82
CA ALA A 21 -13.92 -6.60 -9.47
C ALA A 21 -12.57 -7.14 -8.93
N TYR A 22 -11.80 -7.82 -9.77
CA TYR A 22 -10.46 -8.27 -9.39
C TYR A 22 -9.47 -7.11 -9.16
N GLN A 23 -9.55 -6.04 -9.94
CA GLN A 23 -8.71 -4.86 -9.72
C GLN A 23 -9.04 -4.15 -8.39
N VAL A 24 -10.32 -4.15 -7.98
CA VAL A 24 -10.74 -3.59 -6.70
C VAL A 24 -10.06 -4.30 -5.52
N LEU A 25 -9.78 -5.61 -5.62
CA LEU A 25 -9.06 -6.34 -4.57
C LEU A 25 -7.66 -5.78 -4.29
N ASN A 26 -7.05 -5.06 -5.24
CA ASN A 26 -5.73 -4.44 -5.03
C ASN A 26 -5.73 -3.30 -3.99
N LYS A 27 -6.90 -2.75 -3.68
CA LYS A 27 -7.08 -1.67 -2.70
C LYS A 27 -8.09 -2.02 -1.59
N THR A 28 -8.38 -3.32 -1.44
CA THR A 28 -9.36 -3.80 -0.47
C THR A 28 -8.65 -4.17 0.82
N ASP A 29 -9.04 -3.53 1.92
CA ASP A 29 -8.55 -3.85 3.26
C ASP A 29 -9.33 -5.01 3.88
N ILE A 30 -10.65 -5.08 3.61
CA ILE A 30 -11.54 -6.14 4.08
C ILE A 30 -12.49 -6.50 2.94
N ALA A 31 -12.63 -7.78 2.64
CA ALA A 31 -13.57 -8.29 1.66
C ALA A 31 -14.84 -8.82 2.33
N VAL A 32 -16.00 -8.46 1.78
CA VAL A 32 -17.28 -9.10 2.11
C VAL A 32 -17.76 -9.84 0.87
N LEU A 33 -17.76 -11.16 0.91
CA LEU A 33 -18.33 -11.99 -0.15
C LEU A 33 -19.77 -12.34 0.21
N VAL A 34 -20.72 -11.81 -0.57
CA VAL A 34 -22.16 -12.07 -0.39
C VAL A 34 -22.60 -13.15 -1.37
N VAL A 35 -23.12 -14.22 -0.85
CA VAL A 35 -23.57 -15.41 -1.61
C VAL A 35 -25.05 -15.64 -1.38
N ASP A 36 -25.76 -16.08 -2.39
CA ASP A 36 -27.13 -16.56 -2.24
C ASP A 36 -27.13 -17.87 -1.45
N GLY A 37 -27.67 -17.85 -0.24
CA GLY A 37 -27.68 -19.00 0.64
C GLY A 37 -28.51 -20.18 0.15
N THR A 38 -29.41 -19.94 -0.82
CA THR A 38 -30.22 -21.03 -1.42
C THR A 38 -29.43 -21.85 -2.44
N THR A 39 -28.42 -21.25 -3.09
CA THR A 39 -27.57 -21.90 -4.09
C THR A 39 -26.19 -22.27 -3.57
N GLY A 40 -25.73 -21.57 -2.52
CA GLY A 40 -24.38 -21.71 -1.98
C GLY A 40 -23.29 -21.10 -2.88
N ILE A 41 -22.04 -21.41 -2.57
CA ILE A 41 -20.86 -20.88 -3.26
C ILE A 41 -20.79 -21.45 -4.68
N THR A 42 -20.92 -20.59 -5.69
CA THR A 42 -20.78 -20.92 -7.10
C THR A 42 -19.30 -21.06 -7.51
N PRO A 43 -18.99 -21.59 -8.70
CA PRO A 43 -17.61 -21.62 -9.23
C PRO A 43 -16.99 -20.22 -9.35
N GLN A 44 -17.79 -19.21 -9.67
CA GLN A 44 -17.37 -17.81 -9.79
C GLN A 44 -17.03 -17.22 -8.41
N ASP A 45 -17.87 -17.48 -7.41
CA ASP A 45 -17.59 -17.09 -6.02
C ASP A 45 -16.31 -17.76 -5.50
N ASN A 46 -16.11 -19.04 -5.84
CA ASN A 46 -14.89 -19.76 -5.47
C ASN A 46 -13.63 -19.14 -6.13
N ALA A 47 -13.73 -18.67 -7.36
CA ALA A 47 -12.59 -18.04 -8.04
C ALA A 47 -12.16 -16.74 -7.37
N ILE A 48 -13.11 -15.89 -6.95
CA ILE A 48 -12.79 -14.65 -6.22
C ILE A 48 -12.35 -14.94 -4.78
N LEU A 49 -12.97 -15.92 -4.13
CA LEU A 49 -12.59 -16.38 -2.78
C LEU A 49 -11.12 -16.81 -2.73
N THR A 50 -10.70 -17.62 -3.70
CA THR A 50 -9.29 -18.05 -3.81
C THR A 50 -8.36 -16.85 -3.92
N ARG A 51 -8.70 -15.85 -4.74
CA ARG A 51 -7.87 -14.64 -4.88
C ARG A 51 -7.83 -13.79 -3.60
N ILE A 52 -8.93 -13.68 -2.88
CA ILE A 52 -8.99 -12.99 -1.57
C ILE A 52 -8.04 -13.69 -0.59
N GLN A 53 -8.07 -15.02 -0.56
CA GLN A 53 -7.21 -15.83 0.31
C GLN A 53 -5.73 -15.74 -0.08
N ASP A 54 -5.40 -15.81 -1.36
CA ASP A 54 -4.02 -15.67 -1.88
C ASP A 54 -3.43 -14.31 -1.50
N LYS A 55 -4.27 -13.26 -1.54
CA LYS A 55 -3.87 -11.90 -1.13
C LYS A 55 -3.88 -11.70 0.40
N LYS A 56 -4.34 -12.69 1.17
CA LYS A 56 -4.49 -12.62 2.63
C LYS A 56 -5.36 -11.45 3.09
N ILE A 57 -6.35 -11.08 2.30
CA ILE A 57 -7.31 -10.04 2.66
C ILE A 57 -8.27 -10.63 3.71
N PRO A 58 -8.49 -9.95 4.86
CA PRO A 58 -9.52 -10.34 5.80
C PRO A 58 -10.87 -10.50 5.10
N LEU A 59 -11.55 -11.62 5.33
CA LEU A 59 -12.78 -11.99 4.63
C LEU A 59 -13.92 -12.23 5.62
N LEU A 60 -15.09 -11.67 5.29
CA LEU A 60 -16.36 -12.05 5.86
C LEU A 60 -17.25 -12.65 4.75
N LEU A 61 -17.67 -13.88 4.94
CA LEU A 61 -18.61 -14.56 4.05
C LEU A 61 -20.03 -14.39 4.57
N VAL A 62 -20.89 -13.85 3.73
CA VAL A 62 -22.31 -13.61 4.05
C VAL A 62 -23.18 -14.52 3.20
N LEU A 63 -23.90 -15.41 3.83
CA LEU A 63 -24.93 -16.24 3.21
C LEU A 63 -26.28 -15.48 3.35
N ASN A 64 -26.72 -14.86 2.27
CA ASN A 64 -27.96 -14.07 2.29
C ASN A 64 -29.17 -14.94 1.99
N LYS A 65 -30.37 -14.42 2.22
CA LYS A 65 -31.67 -15.09 2.07
C LYS A 65 -31.90 -16.20 3.10
N ALA A 66 -31.54 -15.94 4.35
CA ALA A 66 -31.74 -16.88 5.46
C ALA A 66 -33.19 -17.34 5.62
N ASP A 67 -34.16 -16.48 5.23
CA ASP A 67 -35.60 -16.76 5.26
C ASP A 67 -36.03 -17.89 4.32
N LEU A 68 -35.27 -18.16 3.27
CA LEU A 68 -35.59 -19.19 2.28
C LEU A 68 -34.95 -20.56 2.58
N VAL A 69 -34.19 -20.67 3.64
CA VAL A 69 -33.45 -21.89 4.03
C VAL A 69 -33.77 -22.24 5.49
N SER A 70 -33.95 -23.51 5.77
CA SER A 70 -34.27 -23.93 7.15
C SER A 70 -33.06 -23.79 8.10
N GLU A 71 -33.32 -23.53 9.37
CA GLU A 71 -32.29 -23.27 10.38
C GLU A 71 -31.30 -24.45 10.54
N HIS A 72 -31.78 -25.67 10.37
CA HIS A 72 -30.90 -26.86 10.39
C HIS A 72 -29.86 -26.81 9.27
N VAL A 73 -30.27 -26.41 8.05
CA VAL A 73 -29.38 -26.29 6.91
C VAL A 73 -28.39 -25.14 7.10
N HIS A 74 -28.78 -24.07 7.83
CA HIS A 74 -27.84 -22.98 8.14
C HIS A 74 -26.57 -23.48 8.84
N GLN A 75 -26.74 -24.34 9.87
CA GLN A 75 -25.62 -24.89 10.63
C GLN A 75 -24.77 -25.83 9.78
N GLU A 76 -25.40 -26.70 8.99
CA GLU A 76 -24.68 -27.59 8.07
C GLU A 76 -23.87 -26.81 7.05
N MET A 77 -24.44 -25.74 6.46
CA MET A 77 -23.74 -24.92 5.49
C MET A 77 -22.58 -24.15 6.09
N ILE A 78 -22.70 -23.62 7.30
CA ILE A 78 -21.59 -22.96 7.99
C ILE A 78 -20.44 -23.93 8.18
N VAL A 79 -20.72 -25.14 8.72
CA VAL A 79 -19.69 -26.15 9.00
C VAL A 79 -19.04 -26.67 7.71
N SER A 80 -19.85 -27.00 6.70
CA SER A 80 -19.33 -27.48 5.42
C SER A 80 -18.48 -26.41 4.68
N THR A 81 -18.91 -25.16 4.74
CA THR A 81 -18.19 -24.02 4.17
C THR A 81 -16.86 -23.79 4.91
N HIS A 82 -16.88 -23.80 6.23
CA HIS A 82 -15.66 -23.72 7.05
C HIS A 82 -14.65 -24.81 6.67
N LEU A 83 -15.09 -26.06 6.63
CA LEU A 83 -14.20 -27.21 6.33
C LEU A 83 -13.65 -27.15 4.91
N LYS A 84 -14.50 -26.80 3.93
CA LYS A 84 -14.13 -26.81 2.51
C LYS A 84 -13.23 -25.63 2.13
N TYR A 85 -13.53 -24.44 2.62
CA TYR A 85 -12.86 -23.20 2.19
C TYR A 85 -11.92 -22.63 3.26
N LYS A 86 -11.81 -23.25 4.42
CA LYS A 86 -10.95 -22.83 5.54
C LYS A 86 -11.23 -21.40 6.01
N ILE A 87 -12.47 -20.96 5.91
CA ILE A 87 -12.92 -19.67 6.45
C ILE A 87 -13.24 -19.88 7.94
N PRO A 88 -12.73 -19.05 8.87
CA PRO A 88 -13.09 -19.14 10.29
C PRO A 88 -14.61 -19.10 10.50
N LEU A 89 -15.13 -19.87 11.45
CA LEU A 89 -16.57 -19.96 11.71
C LEU A 89 -17.17 -18.60 12.06
N GLU A 90 -16.44 -17.79 12.82
CA GLU A 90 -16.80 -16.42 13.17
C GLU A 90 -16.90 -15.48 11.97
N ASN A 91 -16.30 -15.84 10.84
CA ASN A 91 -16.32 -15.06 9.61
C ASN A 91 -17.37 -15.55 8.60
N ILE A 92 -18.27 -16.45 8.99
CA ILE A 92 -19.40 -16.92 8.18
C ILE A 92 -20.69 -16.49 8.87
N LEU A 93 -21.52 -15.75 8.17
CA LEU A 93 -22.75 -15.19 8.73
C LEU A 93 -23.94 -15.37 7.79
N TRP A 94 -25.05 -15.85 8.31
CA TRP A 94 -26.32 -15.79 7.63
C TRP A 94 -26.98 -14.43 7.80
N THR A 95 -27.60 -13.91 6.75
CA THR A 95 -28.36 -12.67 6.79
C THR A 95 -29.67 -12.78 6.03
N ASN A 96 -30.64 -11.95 6.41
CA ASN A 96 -31.81 -11.65 5.60
C ASN A 96 -31.91 -10.13 5.48
N THR A 97 -31.67 -9.62 4.28
CA THR A 97 -31.69 -8.18 4.01
C THR A 97 -33.10 -7.59 4.02
N THR A 98 -34.12 -8.39 3.73
CA THR A 98 -35.53 -7.96 3.71
C THR A 98 -36.05 -7.71 5.12
N GLU A 99 -35.70 -8.56 6.06
CA GLU A 99 -36.12 -8.46 7.47
C GLU A 99 -35.05 -7.87 8.38
N HIS A 100 -33.94 -7.41 7.80
CA HIS A 100 -32.77 -6.88 8.51
C HIS A 100 -32.15 -7.85 9.54
N LEU A 101 -32.35 -9.17 9.35
CA LEU A 101 -31.82 -10.19 10.24
C LEU A 101 -30.28 -10.22 10.16
N HIS A 102 -29.63 -10.17 11.33
CA HIS A 102 -28.15 -10.19 11.53
C HIS A 102 -27.39 -9.06 10.84
N ILE A 103 -28.05 -7.99 10.39
CA ILE A 103 -27.37 -6.83 9.78
C ILE A 103 -26.53 -6.07 10.81
N HIS A 104 -26.98 -5.99 12.06
CA HIS A 104 -26.20 -5.39 13.13
C HIS A 104 -24.94 -6.23 13.42
N GLU A 105 -25.08 -7.54 13.52
CA GLU A 105 -23.96 -8.46 13.73
C GLU A 105 -22.95 -8.39 12.58
N LEU A 106 -23.41 -8.27 11.33
CA LEU A 106 -22.55 -8.04 10.17
C LEU A 106 -21.65 -6.80 10.36
N LYS A 107 -22.23 -5.68 10.84
CA LYS A 107 -21.47 -4.45 11.09
C LYS A 107 -20.44 -4.60 12.21
N GLU A 108 -20.80 -5.26 13.30
CA GLU A 108 -19.90 -5.54 14.43
C GLU A 108 -18.72 -6.43 13.99
N ARG A 109 -19.00 -7.49 13.25
CA ARG A 109 -17.97 -8.38 12.72
C ARG A 109 -17.05 -7.67 11.73
N LEU A 110 -17.60 -6.80 10.87
CA LEU A 110 -16.78 -5.95 9.99
C LEU A 110 -15.87 -5.02 10.80
N GLY A 111 -16.39 -4.42 11.86
CA GLY A 111 -15.59 -3.59 12.77
C GLY A 111 -14.43 -4.36 13.42
N SER A 112 -14.67 -5.62 13.81
CA SER A 112 -13.63 -6.48 14.43
C SER A 112 -12.56 -6.94 13.44
N LEU A 113 -12.86 -6.99 12.14
CA LEU A 113 -11.91 -7.34 11.09
C LEU A 113 -11.04 -6.17 10.65
N VAL A 114 -11.41 -4.93 11.03
CA VAL A 114 -10.53 -3.79 10.78
C VAL A 114 -9.18 -4.07 11.45
N PRO A 115 -8.09 -4.16 10.67
CA PRO A 115 -6.80 -4.34 11.29
C PRO A 115 -6.63 -3.20 12.30
N SER A 116 -6.45 -3.53 13.57
CA SER A 116 -5.93 -2.54 14.51
C SER A 116 -4.69 -1.96 13.84
N GLU A 117 -4.65 -0.63 13.67
CA GLU A 117 -3.43 0.03 13.19
C GLU A 117 -2.28 -0.66 13.90
N ASP A 118 -1.38 -1.23 13.11
CA ASP A 118 -0.28 -2.05 13.63
C ASP A 118 0.53 -1.10 14.52
N SER A 119 0.12 -0.99 15.78
CA SER A 119 0.68 -0.04 16.77
C SER A 119 2.16 -0.33 17.03
N SER A 120 2.69 -1.38 16.38
CA SER A 120 4.08 -1.77 16.39
C SER A 120 4.91 -1.16 15.24
N ARG A 121 4.25 -0.57 14.21
CA ARG A 121 4.96 0.03 13.08
C ARG A 121 5.05 1.53 13.25
N PHE A 122 6.27 2.01 13.31
CA PHE A 122 6.58 3.44 13.41
C PHE A 122 7.29 3.92 12.16
N ILE A 123 7.11 5.20 11.84
CA ILE A 123 7.83 5.81 10.71
C ILE A 123 9.30 5.95 11.09
N VAL A 124 9.57 6.57 12.25
CA VAL A 124 10.92 6.94 12.70
C VAL A 124 11.12 6.90 14.20
N ARG A 125 10.06 6.92 15.02
CA ARG A 125 10.21 7.09 16.48
C ARG A 125 10.95 5.96 17.17
N ASP A 126 10.96 4.76 16.62
CA ASP A 126 11.74 3.61 17.13
C ASP A 126 13.24 3.67 16.79
N LEU A 127 13.63 4.62 15.92
CA LEU A 127 15.03 4.88 15.55
C LEU A 127 15.69 5.99 16.38
N VAL A 128 14.94 6.68 17.22
CA VAL A 128 15.37 7.84 18.00
C VAL A 128 14.97 7.70 19.45
N LYS A 129 15.54 8.54 20.31
CA LYS A 129 15.27 8.53 21.75
C LYS A 129 14.66 9.87 22.18
N PRO A 130 13.84 9.90 23.24
CA PRO A 130 13.35 11.15 23.82
C PRO A 130 14.50 12.14 24.09
N GLY A 131 14.30 13.38 23.69
CA GLY A 131 15.31 14.45 23.81
C GLY A 131 16.35 14.49 22.69
N ASP A 132 16.32 13.59 21.72
CA ASP A 132 17.18 13.69 20.53
C ASP A 132 16.75 14.85 19.62
N PHE A 133 17.70 15.38 18.86
CA PHE A 133 17.44 16.32 17.79
C PHE A 133 17.42 15.55 16.46
N VAL A 134 16.43 15.83 15.63
CA VAL A 134 16.30 15.30 14.27
C VAL A 134 16.10 16.46 13.30
N VAL A 135 16.92 16.54 12.28
CA VAL A 135 16.85 17.58 11.27
C VAL A 135 16.12 17.02 10.04
N LEU A 136 15.03 17.68 9.65
CA LEU A 136 14.27 17.37 8.45
C LEU A 136 14.60 18.41 7.38
N VAL A 137 15.21 17.96 6.29
CA VAL A 137 15.54 18.82 5.16
C VAL A 137 14.45 18.71 4.12
N VAL A 138 13.71 19.80 3.95
CA VAL A 138 12.53 19.87 3.06
C VAL A 138 12.82 20.87 1.96
N PRO A 139 13.13 20.39 0.73
CA PRO A 139 13.32 21.27 -0.41
C PRO A 139 12.00 21.97 -0.76
N ILE A 140 12.10 23.24 -1.15
CA ILE A 140 10.97 23.99 -1.67
C ILE A 140 10.84 23.70 -3.16
N ASP A 141 10.07 22.68 -3.49
CA ASP A 141 9.75 22.32 -4.86
C ASP A 141 8.62 23.20 -5.41
N SER A 142 8.74 23.61 -6.68
CA SER A 142 7.69 24.33 -7.41
C SER A 142 6.42 23.50 -7.61
N ALA A 143 6.53 22.17 -7.56
CA ALA A 143 5.41 21.23 -7.66
C ALA A 143 4.70 21.00 -6.31
N ALA A 144 5.31 21.38 -5.20
CA ALA A 144 4.68 21.25 -3.88
C ALA A 144 3.55 22.29 -3.72
N PRO A 145 2.43 21.92 -3.07
CA PRO A 145 1.38 22.89 -2.80
C PRO A 145 1.91 24.07 -1.97
N LYS A 146 1.75 25.29 -2.47
CA LYS A 146 2.18 26.50 -1.75
C LYS A 146 1.61 26.54 -0.34
N GLY A 147 2.51 26.77 0.66
CA GLY A 147 2.13 26.94 2.07
C GLY A 147 1.82 25.63 2.81
N ARG A 148 2.17 24.46 2.26
CA ARG A 148 1.96 23.16 2.94
C ARG A 148 3.19 22.27 2.83
N LEU A 149 3.43 21.52 3.89
CA LEU A 149 4.25 20.31 3.83
C LEU A 149 3.44 19.18 3.21
N ILE A 150 4.09 18.27 2.50
CA ILE A 150 3.44 17.07 1.98
C ILE A 150 3.16 16.07 3.10
N LEU A 151 2.20 15.17 2.90
CA LEU A 151 1.74 14.24 3.93
C LEU A 151 2.86 13.42 4.58
N PRO A 152 3.84 12.84 3.84
CA PRO A 152 4.96 12.12 4.46
C PRO A 152 5.77 12.97 5.44
N GLN A 153 6.03 14.22 5.09
CA GLN A 153 6.76 15.15 5.95
C GLN A 153 5.97 15.44 7.24
N GLN A 154 4.67 15.75 7.12
CA GLN A 154 3.79 16.00 8.27
C GLN A 154 3.69 14.77 9.20
N GLN A 155 3.53 13.57 8.63
CA GLN A 155 3.43 12.35 9.43
C GLN A 155 4.74 12.02 10.13
N THR A 156 5.89 12.25 9.49
CA THR A 156 7.21 12.05 10.11
C THR A 156 7.43 13.04 11.27
N ILE A 157 7.08 14.32 11.09
CA ILE A 157 7.14 15.32 12.17
C ILE A 157 6.27 14.88 13.34
N ARG A 158 5.05 14.44 13.09
CA ARG A 158 4.14 13.98 14.13
C ARG A 158 4.71 12.76 14.88
N ASP A 159 5.25 11.78 14.17
CA ASP A 159 5.84 10.60 14.80
C ASP A 159 7.07 10.93 15.66
N LEU A 160 7.88 11.91 15.24
CA LEU A 160 8.99 12.45 16.05
C LEU A 160 8.52 13.15 17.32
N LEU A 161 7.46 13.95 17.23
CA LEU A 161 6.89 14.63 18.41
C LEU A 161 6.32 13.61 19.40
N ASP A 162 5.65 12.58 18.91
CA ASP A 162 5.13 11.48 19.74
C ASP A 162 6.26 10.67 20.41
N ALA A 163 7.47 10.68 19.82
CA ALA A 163 8.69 10.10 20.42
C ALA A 163 9.34 10.99 21.48
N GLY A 164 8.85 12.21 21.70
CA GLY A 164 9.48 13.18 22.61
C GLY A 164 10.80 13.74 22.09
N THR A 165 11.01 13.76 20.77
CA THR A 165 12.19 14.32 20.12
C THR A 165 11.95 15.76 19.66
N THR A 166 13.04 16.49 19.38
CA THR A 166 12.97 17.83 18.78
C THR A 166 13.14 17.72 17.27
N ALA A 167 12.11 18.07 16.50
CA ALA A 167 12.14 18.12 15.06
C ALA A 167 12.53 19.53 14.58
N ILE A 168 13.60 19.63 13.81
CA ILE A 168 14.11 20.89 13.23
C ILE A 168 13.92 20.80 11.72
N VAL A 169 13.11 21.68 11.16
CA VAL A 169 12.79 21.68 9.72
C VAL A 169 13.53 22.81 9.03
N VAL A 170 14.30 22.48 8.02
CA VAL A 170 15.15 23.43 7.28
C VAL A 170 15.07 23.16 5.77
N LYS A 171 15.51 24.12 4.96
CA LYS A 171 15.74 23.91 3.55
C LYS A 171 17.11 23.26 3.33
N GLU A 172 17.30 22.69 2.14
CA GLU A 172 18.58 22.12 1.72
C GLU A 172 19.76 23.09 1.85
N THR A 173 19.53 24.36 1.51
CA THR A 173 20.54 25.43 1.58
C THR A 173 20.91 25.86 2.99
N GLU A 174 20.11 25.49 3.99
CA GLU A 174 20.25 25.91 5.39
C GLU A 174 20.82 24.79 6.28
N LEU A 175 20.97 23.56 5.76
CA LEU A 175 21.37 22.40 6.55
C LEU A 175 22.72 22.63 7.24
N LYS A 176 23.75 23.02 6.49
CA LYS A 176 25.11 23.18 7.02
C LYS A 176 25.16 24.19 8.16
N SER A 177 24.60 25.39 7.94
CA SER A 177 24.58 26.44 8.95
C SER A 177 23.77 26.04 10.20
N THR A 178 22.71 25.24 10.00
CA THR A 178 21.91 24.71 11.09
C THR A 178 22.71 23.72 11.91
N LEU A 179 23.38 22.74 11.27
CA LEU A 179 24.22 21.75 11.96
C LEU A 179 25.33 22.43 12.79
N ASP A 180 25.98 23.47 12.23
CA ASP A 180 27.03 24.23 12.91
C ASP A 180 26.50 24.99 14.11
N SER A 181 25.23 25.39 14.10
CA SER A 181 24.61 26.24 15.14
C SER A 181 23.90 25.44 16.25
N LEU A 182 23.66 24.15 16.06
CA LEU A 182 22.81 23.35 16.95
C LEU A 182 23.40 23.06 18.34
N GLY A 183 24.64 23.29 18.61
CA GLY A 183 25.25 23.02 19.92
C GLY A 183 25.12 21.55 20.42
N LYS A 184 24.26 20.76 19.84
CA LYS A 184 24.06 19.32 20.07
C LYS A 184 23.96 18.60 18.72
N LYS A 185 24.74 17.53 18.60
CA LYS A 185 24.72 16.68 17.41
C LYS A 185 23.32 16.05 17.23
N PRO A 186 22.69 16.19 16.05
CA PRO A 186 21.45 15.48 15.79
C PRO A 186 21.66 13.97 15.65
N ALA A 187 20.69 13.19 16.08
CA ALA A 187 20.70 11.74 15.97
C ALA A 187 20.47 11.27 14.51
N LEU A 188 19.72 12.07 13.75
CA LEU A 188 19.31 11.71 12.40
C LEU A 188 19.03 12.95 11.55
N VAL A 189 19.40 12.88 10.28
CA VAL A 189 18.98 13.80 9.23
C VAL A 189 18.04 13.05 8.29
N ILE A 190 16.89 13.65 7.95
CA ILE A 190 15.88 13.08 7.05
C ILE A 190 15.66 14.06 5.90
N THR A 191 15.71 13.60 4.65
CA THR A 191 15.54 14.46 3.47
C THR A 191 14.62 13.86 2.42
N ASP A 192 14.22 14.64 1.45
CA ASP A 192 13.60 14.13 0.23
C ASP A 192 14.62 13.49 -0.69
N SER A 193 14.21 12.44 -1.42
CA SER A 193 15.09 11.70 -2.33
C SER A 193 15.72 12.60 -3.39
N GLN A 194 15.05 13.67 -3.82
CA GLN A 194 15.55 14.61 -4.81
C GLN A 194 16.73 15.44 -4.31
N ALA A 195 16.76 15.78 -3.01
CA ALA A 195 17.83 16.56 -2.38
C ALA A 195 18.92 15.67 -1.75
N PHE A 196 18.78 14.34 -1.81
CA PHE A 196 19.62 13.41 -1.06
C PHE A 196 21.11 13.62 -1.33
N LYS A 197 21.51 13.77 -2.60
CA LYS A 197 22.90 13.95 -3.02
C LYS A 197 23.54 15.23 -2.45
N GLU A 198 22.77 16.30 -2.33
CA GLU A 198 23.23 17.58 -1.79
C GLU A 198 23.31 17.53 -0.27
N VAL A 199 22.29 16.97 0.35
CA VAL A 199 22.21 16.79 1.80
C VAL A 199 23.30 15.85 2.31
N ASP A 200 23.63 14.79 1.56
CA ASP A 200 24.72 13.86 1.88
C ASP A 200 26.08 14.57 1.96
N LYS A 201 26.36 15.51 1.07
CA LYS A 201 27.60 16.27 1.09
C LYS A 201 27.75 17.18 2.31
N ASP A 202 26.62 17.73 2.78
CA ASP A 202 26.60 18.67 3.90
C ASP A 202 26.39 17.96 5.25
N THR A 203 26.06 16.68 5.23
CA THR A 203 25.86 15.88 6.46
C THR A 203 27.18 15.21 6.86
N PRO A 204 27.74 15.48 8.06
CA PRO A 204 28.92 14.80 8.58
C PRO A 204 28.71 13.27 8.60
N SER A 205 29.76 12.51 8.25
CA SER A 205 29.71 11.04 8.14
C SER A 205 29.35 10.30 9.45
N ASP A 206 29.45 10.98 10.56
CA ASP A 206 29.10 10.47 11.89
C ASP A 206 27.65 10.79 12.30
N ILE A 207 26.85 11.42 11.41
CA ILE A 207 25.42 11.63 11.57
C ILE A 207 24.68 10.70 10.59
N LEU A 208 23.69 9.98 11.11
CA LEU A 208 22.86 9.10 10.28
C LEU A 208 22.00 9.93 9.32
N LEU A 209 21.94 9.49 8.06
CA LEU A 209 21.14 10.11 7.02
C LEU A 209 20.16 9.11 6.41
N THR A 210 18.93 9.54 6.19
CA THR A 210 17.90 8.76 5.49
C THR A 210 16.97 9.67 4.69
N SER A 211 16.01 9.09 3.97
CA SER A 211 14.99 9.86 3.27
C SER A 211 13.58 9.51 3.74
N PHE A 212 12.63 10.43 3.52
CA PHE A 212 11.21 10.16 3.75
C PHE A 212 10.75 8.92 2.98
N SER A 213 11.20 8.74 1.73
CA SER A 213 10.85 7.58 0.90
C SER A 213 11.32 6.26 1.52
N ILE A 214 12.54 6.20 2.06
CA ILE A 214 13.07 5.01 2.74
C ILE A 214 12.28 4.71 4.01
N LEU A 215 11.99 5.74 4.83
CA LEU A 215 11.18 5.57 6.04
C LEU A 215 9.78 5.06 5.72
N PHE A 216 9.15 5.58 4.68
CA PHE A 216 7.83 5.13 4.26
C PHE A 216 7.83 3.75 3.58
N ALA A 217 8.88 3.38 2.85
CA ALA A 217 9.06 2.02 2.36
C ALA A 217 9.17 1.01 3.52
N ARG A 218 9.83 1.40 4.62
CA ARG A 218 9.88 0.61 5.86
C ARG A 218 8.52 0.55 6.56
N TYR A 219 7.85 1.68 6.71
CA TYR A 219 6.58 1.81 7.44
C TYR A 219 5.43 1.08 6.73
N LYS A 220 5.27 1.28 5.42
CA LYS A 220 4.15 0.73 4.64
C LYS A 220 4.44 -0.63 4.00
N GLY A 221 5.71 -1.00 3.86
CA GLY A 221 6.12 -2.17 3.12
C GLY A 221 7.11 -3.05 3.85
N ASN A 222 7.94 -3.73 3.07
CA ASN A 222 9.05 -4.54 3.52
C ASN A 222 10.36 -3.99 2.96
N LEU A 223 11.10 -3.25 3.77
CA LEU A 223 12.33 -2.57 3.36
C LEU A 223 13.38 -3.56 2.83
N GLU A 224 13.48 -4.75 3.42
CA GLU A 224 14.43 -5.78 2.96
C GLU A 224 14.13 -6.22 1.53
N THR A 225 12.84 -6.43 1.22
CA THR A 225 12.40 -6.78 -0.14
C THR A 225 12.70 -5.64 -1.12
N VAL A 226 12.47 -4.39 -0.73
CA VAL A 226 12.76 -3.22 -1.56
C VAL A 226 14.26 -3.07 -1.81
N VAL A 227 15.10 -3.27 -0.79
CA VAL A 227 16.57 -3.22 -0.93
C VAL A 227 17.08 -4.34 -1.85
N ARG A 228 16.54 -5.55 -1.73
CA ARG A 228 16.86 -6.64 -2.68
C ARG A 228 16.41 -6.29 -4.09
N GLY A 229 15.22 -5.72 -4.24
CA GLY A 229 14.69 -5.25 -5.52
C GLY A 229 15.58 -4.19 -6.16
N ALA A 230 16.07 -3.22 -5.39
CA ALA A 230 16.98 -2.20 -5.90
C ALA A 230 18.29 -2.80 -6.44
N ARG A 231 18.84 -3.83 -5.79
CA ARG A 231 20.03 -4.56 -6.29
C ARG A 231 19.76 -5.32 -7.59
N ALA A 232 18.52 -5.65 -7.91
CA ALA A 232 18.20 -6.32 -9.16
C ALA A 232 18.39 -5.40 -10.39
N LEU A 233 18.56 -4.08 -10.21
CA LEU A 233 18.98 -3.17 -11.27
C LEU A 233 20.34 -3.60 -11.90
N ASP A 234 21.23 -4.18 -11.10
CA ASP A 234 22.53 -4.65 -11.56
C ASP A 234 22.44 -5.91 -12.46
N THR A 235 21.26 -6.55 -12.50
CA THR A 235 21.02 -7.78 -13.27
C THR A 235 20.18 -7.54 -14.53
N LEU A 236 19.90 -6.29 -14.87
CA LEU A 236 19.16 -5.94 -16.08
C LEU A 236 20.01 -6.17 -17.33
N GLU A 237 19.33 -6.64 -18.40
CA GLU A 237 19.91 -6.89 -19.71
C GLU A 237 19.19 -6.06 -20.78
N ASP A 238 19.82 -5.89 -21.94
CA ASP A 238 19.20 -5.20 -23.06
C ASP A 238 17.95 -5.98 -23.53
N GLY A 239 16.86 -5.26 -23.72
CA GLY A 239 15.56 -5.82 -24.09
C GLY A 239 14.67 -6.23 -22.92
N ASP A 240 15.14 -6.16 -21.68
CA ASP A 240 14.29 -6.39 -20.50
C ASP A 240 13.14 -5.38 -20.43
N THR A 241 12.01 -5.79 -19.90
CA THR A 241 10.84 -4.92 -19.68
C THR A 241 10.65 -4.65 -18.19
N ILE A 242 10.52 -3.38 -17.86
CA ILE A 242 10.28 -2.89 -16.49
C ILE A 242 8.88 -2.30 -16.41
N LEU A 243 8.13 -2.71 -15.38
CA LEU A 243 6.85 -2.08 -15.05
C LEU A 243 7.08 -0.96 -14.02
N ILE A 244 6.69 0.26 -14.35
CA ILE A 244 6.61 1.36 -13.39
C ILE A 244 5.15 1.51 -12.94
N SER A 245 4.89 1.22 -11.67
CA SER A 245 3.56 1.28 -11.08
C SER A 245 3.45 2.49 -10.18
N GLU A 246 2.69 3.49 -10.61
CA GLU A 246 2.43 4.70 -9.84
C GLU A 246 1.27 4.48 -8.87
N GLY A 247 1.50 4.65 -7.58
CA GLY A 247 0.45 4.57 -6.56
C GLY A 247 -0.51 5.77 -6.57
N CYS A 248 -0.17 6.84 -7.25
CA CYS A 248 -0.93 8.08 -7.35
C CYS A 248 -1.69 8.18 -8.67
N THR A 249 -2.73 9.02 -8.67
CA THR A 249 -3.58 9.29 -9.85
C THR A 249 -3.58 10.79 -10.22
N HIS A 250 -2.57 11.55 -9.78
CA HIS A 250 -2.49 12.97 -10.10
C HIS A 250 -2.02 13.21 -11.55
N HIS A 251 -2.29 14.40 -12.06
CA HIS A 251 -1.87 14.77 -13.41
C HIS A 251 -0.34 14.74 -13.55
N ARG A 252 0.15 13.98 -14.53
CA ARG A 252 1.56 13.92 -14.91
C ARG A 252 2.00 15.28 -15.44
N GLN A 253 3.11 15.79 -14.91
CA GLN A 253 3.77 17.01 -15.38
C GLN A 253 4.91 16.67 -16.34
N CYS A 254 5.45 17.66 -17.05
CA CYS A 254 6.52 17.47 -18.03
C CYS A 254 7.78 16.80 -17.47
N ASP A 255 8.04 16.94 -16.16
CA ASP A 255 9.18 16.35 -15.44
C ASP A 255 8.74 15.33 -14.37
N ASP A 256 7.70 14.56 -14.69
CA ASP A 256 7.17 13.55 -13.79
C ASP A 256 8.23 12.53 -13.37
N ILE A 257 8.18 12.14 -12.07
CA ILE A 257 9.18 11.22 -11.51
C ILE A 257 9.01 9.81 -12.11
N GLY A 258 7.77 9.33 -12.15
CA GLY A 258 7.46 7.95 -12.58
C GLY A 258 7.72 7.73 -14.05
N THR A 259 7.22 8.62 -14.90
CA THR A 259 7.21 8.41 -16.36
C THR A 259 8.40 9.00 -17.09
N VAL A 260 9.13 9.94 -16.48
CA VAL A 260 10.26 10.64 -17.14
C VAL A 260 11.58 10.42 -16.41
N LYS A 261 11.64 10.72 -15.11
CA LYS A 261 12.90 10.70 -14.38
C LYS A 261 13.39 9.28 -14.08
N LEU A 262 12.51 8.39 -13.62
CA LEU A 262 12.88 7.01 -13.30
C LEU A 262 13.40 6.24 -14.53
N PRO A 263 12.73 6.23 -15.69
CA PRO A 263 13.27 5.61 -16.88
C PRO A 263 14.68 6.11 -17.23
N ARG A 264 14.87 7.43 -17.23
CA ARG A 264 16.16 8.02 -17.50
C ARG A 264 17.23 7.57 -16.50
N TRP A 265 16.95 7.64 -15.21
CA TRP A 265 17.90 7.22 -14.17
C TRP A 265 18.25 5.75 -14.23
N VAL A 266 17.29 4.87 -14.56
CA VAL A 266 17.55 3.44 -14.74
C VAL A 266 18.48 3.21 -15.92
N CYS A 267 18.22 3.83 -17.08
CA CYS A 267 19.09 3.72 -18.26
C CYS A 267 20.49 4.31 -18.00
N GLU A 268 20.57 5.47 -17.35
CA GLU A 268 21.85 6.11 -16.99
C GLU A 268 22.67 5.24 -16.00
N TYR A 269 22.00 4.63 -15.02
CA TYR A 269 22.67 3.80 -14.02
C TYR A 269 23.16 2.46 -14.60
N THR A 270 22.30 1.79 -15.36
CA THR A 270 22.58 0.44 -15.86
C THR A 270 23.38 0.44 -17.17
N GLY A 271 23.28 1.50 -17.96
CA GLY A 271 23.82 1.57 -19.32
C GLY A 271 23.13 0.63 -20.30
N LYS A 272 21.91 0.15 -19.97
CA LYS A 272 21.15 -0.84 -20.74
C LYS A 272 20.00 -0.20 -21.51
N ASP A 273 19.65 -0.81 -22.64
CA ASP A 273 18.46 -0.47 -23.42
C ASP A 273 17.29 -1.33 -22.96
N VAL A 274 16.46 -0.80 -22.06
CA VAL A 274 15.31 -1.47 -21.45
C VAL A 274 14.02 -0.78 -21.83
N SER A 275 12.94 -1.58 -21.90
CA SER A 275 11.59 -1.09 -22.21
C SER A 275 10.82 -0.79 -20.93
N PHE A 276 9.97 0.24 -20.96
CA PHE A 276 9.14 0.63 -19.81
C PHE A 276 7.66 0.56 -20.13
N GLU A 277 6.90 -0.04 -19.23
CA GLU A 277 5.44 0.02 -19.21
C GLU A 277 4.98 0.72 -17.93
N PHE A 278 3.83 1.39 -18.00
CA PHE A 278 3.34 2.22 -16.91
C PHE A 278 1.93 1.84 -16.52
N THR A 279 1.68 1.78 -15.22
CA THR A 279 0.33 1.68 -14.65
C THR A 279 0.13 2.76 -13.60
N SER A 280 -1.11 3.16 -13.37
CA SER A 280 -1.45 4.21 -12.43
C SER A 280 -2.62 3.80 -11.54
N GLY A 281 -2.55 4.15 -10.27
CA GLY A 281 -3.59 3.88 -9.30
C GLY A 281 -3.84 2.38 -9.10
N THR A 282 -5.02 1.90 -9.48
CA THR A 282 -5.43 0.48 -9.31
C THR A 282 -5.24 -0.38 -10.56
N GLU A 283 -4.71 0.19 -11.64
CA GLU A 283 -4.46 -0.51 -12.89
C GLU A 283 -3.17 -1.34 -12.81
N PHE A 284 -3.20 -2.42 -12.04
CA PHE A 284 -2.06 -3.31 -11.91
C PHE A 284 -2.30 -4.58 -12.75
N PRO A 285 -1.33 -5.01 -13.60
CA PRO A 285 -1.48 -6.19 -14.45
C PRO A 285 -1.69 -7.46 -13.62
N LEU A 286 -2.53 -8.36 -14.11
CA LEU A 286 -2.74 -9.67 -13.47
C LEU A 286 -1.60 -10.64 -13.80
N ASP A 287 -0.98 -10.51 -14.97
CA ASP A 287 0.18 -11.28 -15.40
C ASP A 287 1.44 -10.40 -15.35
N LEU A 288 2.38 -10.81 -14.52
CA LEU A 288 3.64 -10.10 -14.28
C LEU A 288 4.85 -10.83 -14.90
N THR A 289 4.65 -11.96 -15.54
CA THR A 289 5.71 -12.87 -16.01
C THR A 289 6.65 -12.24 -17.03
N ARG A 290 6.17 -11.26 -17.79
CA ARG A 290 6.93 -10.54 -18.82
C ARG A 290 7.84 -9.43 -18.25
N TYR A 291 7.66 -9.04 -16.98
CA TYR A 291 8.45 -7.96 -16.39
C TYR A 291 9.62 -8.53 -15.60
N LYS A 292 10.81 -8.05 -15.90
CA LYS A 292 12.03 -8.38 -15.15
C LYS A 292 12.03 -7.73 -13.77
N MET A 293 11.46 -6.53 -13.69
CA MET A 293 11.40 -5.72 -12.48
C MET A 293 10.11 -4.90 -12.42
N ILE A 294 9.66 -4.61 -11.22
CA ILE A 294 8.59 -3.66 -10.95
C ILE A 294 9.14 -2.55 -10.08
N ILE A 295 9.00 -1.32 -10.52
CA ILE A 295 9.33 -0.13 -9.75
C ILE A 295 8.03 0.50 -9.28
N HIS A 296 7.87 0.65 -7.98
CA HIS A 296 6.73 1.35 -7.39
C HIS A 296 7.13 2.81 -7.09
N CYS A 297 6.32 3.75 -7.60
CA CYS A 297 6.49 5.18 -7.40
C CYS A 297 5.40 5.75 -6.50
#